data_3e424aeb608a7d3f271f7ff08bdf1cd5
#
_entry.id   3e424aeb608a7d3f271f7ff08bdf1cd5
#
_cell.length_a   1.000
_cell.length_b   1.000
_cell.length_c   1.000
_cell.angle_alpha   90.00
_cell.angle_beta   90.00
_cell.angle_gamma   90.00
#
_symmetry.space_group_name_H-M   'P 1'
#
loop_
_entity.id
_entity.type
_entity.pdbx_description
1 polymer ?
#
loop_
_entity_poly.entity_id
_entity_poly.type
_entity_poly.pdbx_seq_one_letter_code
_entity_poly.pdbx_strand_id
1 'polypeptide(L)'
;MESTEKLLVFLMTTSQPWFVPYNAPRGSDIEDKRSMQGTAVFYVSVFQYITLVVVYSKGPPYRDTLFSNRPFCASIAFVTLLSLIIVMWAPLWLRDFMGNMDLPSVEYRSLLVLIACINAIVSFLFEKVFVEHFLLDYMERQTRRRRVEADYSDELYAKNGGALYERILSRIGGEPSWFLPRLSCSS
;
A
#
# COMPACT_ATOMS: atom_id res chain seq x y z
N MET A 1 8.87 -9.03 3.94
CA MET A 1 8.55 -9.78 2.73
C MET A 1 9.30 -9.26 1.49
N GLU A 2 9.28 -7.97 1.18
CA GLU A 2 10.03 -7.37 0.06
C GLU A 2 11.53 -7.64 0.06
N SER A 3 12.19 -7.48 1.21
CA SER A 3 13.64 -7.66 1.31
C SER A 3 14.07 -9.12 1.12
N THR A 4 13.24 -10.07 1.55
CA THR A 4 13.50 -11.51 1.42
C THR A 4 13.42 -11.95 -0.04
N GLU A 5 12.49 -11.42 -0.81
CA GLU A 5 12.35 -11.71 -2.23
C GLU A 5 13.54 -11.18 -3.05
N LYS A 6 13.95 -9.94 -2.78
CA LYS A 6 15.13 -9.33 -3.43
C LYS A 6 16.40 -10.12 -3.13
N LEU A 7 16.56 -10.57 -1.88
CA LEU A 7 17.69 -11.41 -1.48
C LEU A 7 17.63 -12.79 -2.18
N LEU A 8 16.46 -13.39 -2.27
CA LEU A 8 16.27 -14.67 -2.97
C LEU A 8 16.63 -14.54 -4.46
N VAL A 9 16.13 -13.52 -5.14
CA VAL A 9 16.45 -13.25 -6.54
C VAL A 9 17.94 -13.00 -6.74
N PHE A 10 18.58 -12.24 -5.84
CA PHE A 10 20.02 -12.00 -5.88
C PHE A 10 20.81 -13.32 -5.77
N LEU A 11 20.46 -14.19 -4.82
CA LEU A 11 21.11 -15.48 -4.64
C LEU A 11 20.84 -16.44 -5.83
N MET A 12 19.60 -16.46 -6.34
CA MET A 12 19.27 -17.27 -7.51
C MET A 12 20.02 -16.82 -8.77
N THR A 13 20.22 -15.52 -8.95
CA THR A 13 21.03 -15.00 -10.07
C THR A 13 22.47 -15.44 -9.97
N THR A 14 23.04 -15.43 -8.76
CA THR A 14 24.43 -15.82 -8.51
C THR A 14 24.67 -17.31 -8.77
N SER A 15 23.66 -18.15 -8.57
CA SER A 15 23.76 -19.60 -8.78
C SER A 15 23.60 -20.06 -10.24
N GLN A 16 23.33 -19.15 -11.16
CA GLN A 16 23.14 -19.48 -12.57
C GLN A 16 24.47 -19.77 -13.28
N PRO A 17 24.52 -20.75 -14.20
CA PRO A 17 25.74 -21.14 -14.90
C PRO A 17 26.28 -20.07 -15.86
N TRP A 18 25.45 -19.14 -16.28
CA TRP A 18 25.80 -18.00 -17.17
C TRP A 18 26.14 -16.73 -16.37
N PHE A 19 26.17 -16.81 -15.05
CA PHE A 19 26.43 -15.65 -14.20
C PHE A 19 27.88 -15.15 -14.38
N VAL A 20 28.01 -13.86 -14.68
CA VAL A 20 29.29 -13.16 -14.72
C VAL A 20 29.40 -12.26 -13.49
N PRO A 21 30.36 -12.53 -12.58
CA PRO A 21 30.56 -11.68 -11.42
C PRO A 21 30.98 -10.28 -11.86
N TYR A 22 30.46 -9.28 -11.15
CA TYR A 22 30.87 -7.88 -11.36
C TYR A 22 32.37 -7.74 -11.06
N ASN A 23 33.13 -7.32 -12.08
CA ASN A 23 34.54 -7.02 -11.95
C ASN A 23 34.72 -5.52 -12.10
N ALA A 24 35.00 -4.83 -11.00
CA ALA A 24 35.21 -3.39 -11.03
C ALA A 24 36.46 -3.07 -11.86
N PRO A 25 36.36 -2.30 -12.96
CA PRO A 25 37.52 -1.94 -13.74
C PRO A 25 38.47 -1.08 -12.90
N ARG A 26 39.70 -1.56 -12.70
CA ARG A 26 40.74 -0.81 -12.01
C ARG A 26 41.24 0.32 -12.91
N GLY A 27 40.87 1.58 -12.60
CA GLY A 27 41.51 2.74 -13.19
C GLY A 27 40.85 3.34 -14.43
N SER A 28 39.58 3.07 -14.72
CA SER A 28 38.83 3.80 -15.72
C SER A 28 37.92 4.84 -15.04
N ASP A 29 37.92 6.06 -15.52
CA ASP A 29 37.09 7.18 -15.03
C ASP A 29 35.58 6.93 -15.31
N ILE A 30 35.25 5.94 -16.13
CA ILE A 30 33.87 5.52 -16.43
C ILE A 30 33.66 4.14 -15.84
N GLU A 31 33.20 4.12 -14.61
CA GLU A 31 32.78 2.89 -13.95
C GLU A 31 31.51 2.35 -14.60
N ASP A 32 31.64 1.25 -15.33
CA ASP A 32 30.46 0.47 -15.73
C ASP A 32 29.92 -0.30 -14.50
N LYS A 33 28.96 0.33 -13.82
CA LYS A 33 28.34 -0.21 -12.59
C LYS A 33 27.27 -1.29 -12.87
N ARG A 34 27.16 -1.74 -14.09
CA ARG A 34 26.15 -2.72 -14.50
C ARG A 34 26.44 -4.08 -13.90
N SER A 35 25.43 -4.70 -13.31
CA SER A 35 25.52 -6.06 -12.77
C SER A 35 24.28 -6.87 -13.14
N MET A 36 24.46 -8.16 -13.39
CA MET A 36 23.35 -9.07 -13.67
C MET A 36 22.40 -9.20 -12.49
N GLN A 37 22.94 -9.22 -11.27
CA GLN A 37 22.18 -9.24 -10.04
C GLN A 37 21.34 -7.98 -9.87
N GLY A 38 21.95 -6.80 -10.11
CA GLY A 38 21.26 -5.52 -10.06
C GLY A 38 20.11 -5.45 -11.05
N THR A 39 20.30 -5.95 -12.27
CA THR A 39 19.26 -6.02 -13.30
C THR A 39 18.12 -6.94 -12.89
N ALA A 40 18.40 -8.13 -12.36
CA ALA A 40 17.38 -9.06 -11.91
C ALA A 40 16.55 -8.49 -10.74
N VAL A 41 17.22 -7.90 -9.75
CA VAL A 41 16.55 -7.24 -8.62
C VAL A 41 15.74 -6.03 -9.07
N PHE A 42 16.25 -5.25 -10.04
CA PHE A 42 15.52 -4.13 -10.61
C PHE A 42 14.20 -4.57 -11.27
N TYR A 43 14.22 -5.62 -12.08
CA TYR A 43 13.02 -6.13 -12.74
C TYR A 43 11.96 -6.58 -11.74
N VAL A 44 12.34 -7.32 -10.72
CA VAL A 44 11.39 -7.74 -9.67
C VAL A 44 10.87 -6.54 -8.88
N SER A 45 11.73 -5.56 -8.57
CA SER A 45 11.32 -4.35 -7.85
C SER A 45 10.27 -3.53 -8.60
N VAL A 46 10.37 -3.43 -9.93
CA VAL A 46 9.36 -2.73 -10.73
C VAL A 46 7.98 -3.36 -10.55
N PHE A 47 7.87 -4.70 -10.61
CA PHE A 47 6.61 -5.40 -10.37
C PHE A 47 6.12 -5.24 -8.93
N GLN A 48 7.03 -5.20 -7.96
CA GLN A 48 6.67 -4.93 -6.56
C GLN A 48 6.04 -3.55 -6.40
N TYR A 49 6.60 -2.51 -7.02
CA TYR A 49 6.02 -1.17 -6.98
C TYR A 49 4.63 -1.13 -7.64
N ILE A 50 4.44 -1.82 -8.76
CA ILE A 50 3.12 -1.93 -9.40
C ILE A 50 2.13 -2.62 -8.46
N THR A 51 2.54 -3.72 -7.83
CA THR A 51 1.72 -4.44 -6.85
C THR A 51 1.33 -3.54 -5.67
N LEU A 52 2.28 -2.79 -5.11
CA LEU A 52 2.02 -1.84 -4.03
C LEU A 52 1.00 -0.77 -4.45
N VAL A 53 1.16 -0.19 -5.64
CA VAL A 53 0.19 0.80 -6.15
C VAL A 53 -1.20 0.22 -6.23
N VAL A 54 -1.36 -1.02 -6.70
CA VAL A 54 -2.67 -1.68 -6.80
C VAL A 54 -3.23 -2.02 -5.42
N VAL A 55 -2.41 -2.57 -4.53
CA VAL A 55 -2.81 -2.94 -3.16
C VAL A 55 -3.26 -1.71 -2.36
N TYR A 56 -2.48 -0.62 -2.39
CA TYR A 56 -2.83 0.61 -1.66
C TYR A 56 -3.93 1.45 -2.33
N SER A 57 -4.28 1.16 -3.57
CA SER A 57 -5.37 1.85 -4.28
C SER A 57 -6.75 1.26 -4.00
N LYS A 58 -6.87 0.31 -3.07
CA LYS A 58 -8.16 -0.25 -2.65
C LYS A 58 -9.08 0.79 -2.01
N GLY A 59 -10.34 0.72 -2.38
CA GLY A 59 -11.32 1.75 -2.12
C GLY A 59 -11.99 1.73 -0.74
N PRO A 60 -13.09 1.01 -0.50
CA PRO A 60 -13.93 1.20 0.68
C PRO A 60 -13.22 0.86 2.00
N PRO A 61 -13.52 1.58 3.10
CA PRO A 61 -14.66 2.48 3.29
C PRO A 61 -14.40 3.96 2.95
N TYR A 62 -13.17 4.34 2.58
CA TYR A 62 -12.78 5.76 2.46
C TYR A 62 -12.59 6.26 1.02
N ARG A 63 -12.63 5.39 0.03
CA ARG A 63 -12.36 5.72 -1.38
C ARG A 63 -13.17 4.83 -2.32
N ASP A 64 -13.47 5.33 -3.53
CA ASP A 64 -14.07 4.55 -4.61
C ASP A 64 -13.15 3.39 -5.04
N THR A 65 -13.76 2.32 -5.53
CA THR A 65 -13.00 1.15 -6.02
C THR A 65 -12.04 1.54 -7.14
N LEU A 66 -10.88 0.88 -7.20
CA LEU A 66 -9.87 1.07 -8.24
C LEU A 66 -10.48 1.07 -9.66
N PHE A 67 -11.45 0.20 -9.90
CA PHE A 67 -12.14 0.04 -11.19
C PHE A 67 -13.08 1.21 -11.54
N SER A 68 -13.46 2.04 -10.58
CA SER A 68 -14.27 3.24 -10.82
C SER A 68 -13.48 4.29 -11.61
N ASN A 69 -12.16 4.35 -11.40
CA ASN A 69 -11.28 5.29 -12.09
C ASN A 69 -10.63 4.62 -13.32
N ARG A 70 -11.34 4.63 -14.44
CA ARG A 70 -10.89 4.04 -15.72
C ARG A 70 -9.51 4.51 -16.19
N PRO A 71 -9.17 5.82 -16.20
CA PRO A 71 -7.84 6.27 -16.63
C PRO A 71 -6.73 5.76 -15.73
N PHE A 72 -6.96 5.67 -14.43
CA PHE A 72 -5.98 5.13 -13.49
C PHE A 72 -5.76 3.63 -13.71
N CYS A 73 -6.83 2.86 -13.91
CA CYS A 73 -6.74 1.44 -14.22
C CYS A 73 -5.99 1.19 -15.56
N ALA A 74 -6.27 2.01 -16.58
CA ALA A 74 -5.58 1.97 -17.86
C ALA A 74 -4.08 2.27 -17.72
N SER A 75 -3.71 3.24 -16.89
CA SER A 75 -2.31 3.59 -16.61
C SER A 75 -1.56 2.42 -15.94
N ILE A 76 -2.15 1.77 -14.95
CA ILE A 76 -1.55 0.59 -14.30
C ILE A 76 -1.37 -0.55 -15.30
N ALA A 77 -2.40 -0.84 -16.10
CA ALA A 77 -2.33 -1.88 -17.12
C ALA A 77 -1.24 -1.56 -18.17
N PHE A 78 -1.14 -0.32 -18.60
CA PHE A 78 -0.11 0.13 -19.53
C PHE A 78 1.30 -0.03 -18.94
N VAL A 79 1.53 0.42 -17.71
CA VAL A 79 2.84 0.30 -17.03
C VAL A 79 3.19 -1.17 -16.82
N THR A 80 2.24 -2.03 -16.45
CA THR A 80 2.46 -3.47 -16.28
C THR A 80 2.85 -4.13 -17.61
N LEU A 81 2.13 -3.82 -18.68
CA LEU A 81 2.44 -4.34 -20.01
C LEU A 81 3.82 -3.87 -20.48
N LEU A 82 4.13 -2.60 -20.33
CA LEU A 82 5.43 -2.03 -20.66
C LEU A 82 6.56 -2.71 -19.88
N SER A 83 6.37 -2.95 -18.58
CA SER A 83 7.34 -3.65 -17.74
C SER A 83 7.57 -5.10 -18.20
N LEU A 84 6.52 -5.81 -18.58
CA LEU A 84 6.62 -7.15 -19.16
C LEU A 84 7.41 -7.16 -20.47
N ILE A 85 7.16 -6.21 -21.35
CA ILE A 85 7.89 -6.06 -22.61
C ILE A 85 9.38 -5.79 -22.33
N ILE A 86 9.69 -4.91 -21.38
CA ILE A 86 11.07 -4.59 -21.00
C ILE A 86 11.78 -5.84 -20.46
N VAL A 87 11.15 -6.61 -19.61
CA VAL A 87 11.78 -7.81 -19.01
C VAL A 87 11.99 -8.89 -20.09
N MET A 88 11.01 -9.09 -20.96
CA MET A 88 11.07 -10.16 -21.96
C MET A 88 11.90 -9.79 -23.21
N TRP A 89 11.79 -8.53 -23.63
CA TRP A 89 12.33 -8.10 -24.93
C TRP A 89 12.85 -6.66 -24.90
N ALA A 90 13.78 -6.36 -23.98
CA ALA A 90 14.38 -5.03 -23.94
C ALA A 90 15.27 -4.80 -25.18
N PRO A 91 15.00 -3.82 -26.04
CA PRO A 91 15.91 -3.43 -27.11
C PRO A 91 17.23 -2.88 -26.54
N LEU A 92 18.33 -3.04 -27.28
CA LEU A 92 19.68 -2.69 -26.84
C LEU A 92 19.78 -1.25 -26.32
N TRP A 93 19.19 -0.30 -27.06
CA TRP A 93 19.22 1.12 -26.69
C TRP A 93 18.53 1.39 -25.33
N LEU A 94 17.44 0.65 -25.03
CA LEU A 94 16.71 0.82 -23.77
C LEU A 94 17.48 0.21 -22.60
N ARG A 95 18.14 -0.94 -22.81
CA ARG A 95 19.01 -1.55 -21.80
C ARG A 95 20.19 -0.64 -21.46
N ASP A 96 20.81 -0.05 -22.48
CA ASP A 96 21.91 0.87 -22.29
C ASP A 96 21.47 2.14 -21.57
N PHE A 97 20.31 2.67 -21.92
CA PHE A 97 19.72 3.83 -21.25
C PHE A 97 19.40 3.54 -19.76
N MET A 98 18.87 2.36 -19.47
CA MET A 98 18.54 1.96 -18.10
C MET A 98 19.76 1.44 -17.30
N GLY A 99 20.89 1.25 -17.93
CA GLY A 99 22.07 0.68 -17.30
C GLY A 99 21.92 -0.80 -16.92
N ASN A 100 21.04 -1.53 -17.60
CA ASN A 100 20.76 -2.93 -17.34
C ASN A 100 21.66 -3.86 -18.18
N MET A 101 22.09 -4.97 -17.58
CA MET A 101 22.79 -6.04 -18.29
C MET A 101 21.80 -7.00 -18.97
N ASP A 102 22.26 -7.66 -20.02
CA ASP A 102 21.47 -8.71 -20.65
C ASP A 102 21.44 -9.98 -19.79
N LEU A 103 20.23 -10.48 -19.54
CA LEU A 103 20.02 -11.78 -18.93
C LEU A 103 19.81 -12.78 -20.08
N PRO A 104 20.78 -13.64 -20.40
CA PRO A 104 20.76 -14.44 -21.64
C PRO A 104 19.63 -15.47 -21.66
N SER A 105 19.19 -15.95 -20.50
CA SER A 105 18.18 -17.01 -20.40
C SER A 105 16.76 -16.44 -20.38
N VAL A 106 15.96 -16.79 -21.39
CA VAL A 106 14.52 -16.50 -21.43
C VAL A 106 13.78 -17.22 -20.30
N GLU A 107 14.22 -18.44 -19.96
CA GLU A 107 13.68 -19.22 -18.84
C GLU A 107 13.84 -18.48 -17.54
N TYR A 108 15.01 -17.87 -17.31
CA TYR A 108 15.27 -17.09 -16.09
C TYR A 108 14.43 -15.82 -16.06
N ARG A 109 14.25 -15.11 -17.17
CA ARG A 109 13.36 -13.95 -17.26
C ARG A 109 11.91 -14.31 -16.94
N SER A 110 11.44 -15.45 -17.46
CA SER A 110 10.09 -15.93 -17.14
C SER A 110 9.95 -16.35 -15.66
N LEU A 111 11.00 -16.91 -15.08
CA LEU A 111 11.04 -17.21 -13.64
C LEU A 111 10.93 -15.94 -12.79
N LEU A 112 11.62 -14.85 -13.15
CA LEU A 112 11.50 -13.57 -12.45
C LEU A 112 10.07 -13.03 -12.47
N VAL A 113 9.40 -13.10 -13.63
CA VAL A 113 8.00 -12.71 -13.76
C VAL A 113 7.10 -13.61 -12.92
N LEU A 114 7.36 -14.92 -12.89
CA LEU A 114 6.60 -15.86 -12.06
C LEU A 114 6.73 -15.53 -10.57
N ILE A 115 7.95 -15.26 -10.09
CA ILE A 115 8.20 -14.83 -8.71
C ILE A 115 7.42 -13.55 -8.41
N ALA A 116 7.46 -12.57 -9.29
CA ALA A 116 6.71 -11.33 -9.14
C ALA A 116 5.19 -11.56 -9.08
N CYS A 117 4.65 -12.46 -9.91
CA CYS A 117 3.23 -12.84 -9.87
C CYS A 117 2.85 -13.52 -8.56
N ILE A 118 3.67 -14.44 -8.07
CA ILE A 118 3.44 -15.11 -6.78
C ILE A 118 3.43 -14.08 -5.66
N ASN A 119 4.39 -13.16 -5.64
CA ASN A 119 4.44 -12.09 -4.65
C ASN A 119 3.20 -11.18 -4.72
N ALA A 120 2.74 -10.84 -5.91
CA ALA A 120 1.50 -10.07 -6.09
C ALA A 120 0.29 -10.80 -5.49
N ILE A 121 0.13 -12.10 -5.79
CA ILE A 121 -0.97 -12.91 -5.26
C ILE A 121 -0.92 -12.96 -3.72
N VAL A 122 0.27 -13.22 -3.16
CA VAL A 122 0.47 -13.28 -1.70
C VAL A 122 0.15 -11.92 -1.07
N SER A 123 0.58 -10.81 -1.68
CA SER A 123 0.29 -9.46 -1.19
C SER A 123 -1.21 -9.16 -1.19
N PHE A 124 -1.94 -9.54 -2.25
CA PHE A 124 -3.39 -9.40 -2.32
C PHE A 124 -4.12 -10.26 -1.29
N LEU A 125 -3.70 -11.51 -1.11
CA LEU A 125 -4.29 -12.40 -0.11
C LEU A 125 -4.05 -11.87 1.30
N PHE A 126 -2.83 -11.43 1.59
CA PHE A 126 -2.49 -10.84 2.88
C PHE A 126 -3.33 -9.60 3.17
N GLU A 127 -3.44 -8.70 2.20
CA GLU A 127 -4.28 -7.50 2.32
C GLU A 127 -5.74 -7.88 2.61
N LYS A 128 -6.30 -8.80 1.81
CA LYS A 128 -7.70 -9.19 1.94
C LYS A 128 -7.99 -9.88 3.27
N VAL A 129 -7.13 -10.80 3.70
CA VAL A 129 -7.37 -11.59 4.91
C VAL A 129 -7.02 -10.82 6.18
N PHE A 130 -5.86 -10.14 6.17
CA PHE A 130 -5.36 -9.49 7.38
C PHE A 130 -5.97 -8.11 7.59
N VAL A 131 -6.06 -7.29 6.56
CA VAL A 131 -6.56 -5.92 6.69
C VAL A 131 -8.07 -5.90 6.75
N GLU A 132 -8.79 -6.58 5.84
CA GLU A 132 -10.25 -6.55 5.81
C GLU A 132 -10.88 -7.32 6.99
N HIS A 133 -10.40 -8.50 7.32
CA HIS A 133 -11.01 -9.29 8.39
C HIS A 133 -10.50 -8.94 9.77
N PHE A 134 -9.17 -8.85 9.94
CA PHE A 134 -8.62 -8.71 11.27
C PHE A 134 -8.61 -7.26 11.75
N LEU A 135 -8.13 -6.32 10.92
CA LEU A 135 -7.97 -4.93 11.35
C LEU A 135 -9.32 -4.20 11.42
N LEU A 136 -10.20 -4.39 10.45
CA LEU A 136 -11.51 -3.74 10.44
C LEU A 136 -12.40 -4.27 11.57
N ASP A 137 -12.47 -5.57 11.79
CA ASP A 137 -13.21 -6.18 12.90
C ASP A 137 -12.68 -5.69 14.27
N TYR A 138 -11.36 -5.60 14.41
CA TYR A 138 -10.75 -5.09 15.64
C TYR A 138 -11.10 -3.61 15.86
N MET A 139 -10.98 -2.78 14.84
CA MET A 139 -11.32 -1.36 14.92
C MET A 139 -12.81 -1.13 15.16
N GLU A 140 -13.69 -1.92 14.53
CA GLU A 140 -15.13 -1.83 14.74
C GLU A 140 -15.50 -2.17 16.18
N ARG A 141 -14.94 -3.24 16.74
CA ARG A 141 -15.13 -3.62 18.14
C ARG A 141 -14.64 -2.52 19.10
N GLN A 142 -13.51 -1.90 18.80
CA GLN A 142 -12.96 -0.85 19.64
C GLN A 142 -13.77 0.46 19.54
N THR A 143 -14.25 0.80 18.34
CA THR A 143 -15.14 1.95 18.12
C THR A 143 -16.49 1.73 18.79
N ARG A 144 -17.03 0.52 18.71
CA ARG A 144 -18.28 0.14 19.40
C ARG A 144 -18.14 0.26 20.92
N ARG A 145 -17.01 -0.21 21.48
CA ARG A 145 -16.72 -0.03 22.93
C ARG A 145 -16.67 1.44 23.32
N ARG A 146 -15.96 2.28 22.56
CA ARG A 146 -15.88 3.73 22.81
C ARG A 146 -17.24 4.42 22.72
N ARG A 147 -18.12 4.02 21.80
CA ARG A 147 -19.49 4.56 21.72
C ARG A 147 -20.31 4.18 22.93
N VAL A 148 -20.25 2.92 23.37
CA VAL A 148 -20.96 2.47 24.57
C VAL A 148 -20.45 3.19 25.83
N GLU A 149 -19.14 3.42 25.94
CA GLU A 149 -18.57 4.21 27.04
C GLU A 149 -19.00 5.68 27.02
N ALA A 150 -19.07 6.28 25.81
CA ALA A 150 -19.56 7.65 25.64
C ALA A 150 -21.04 7.77 26.00
N ASP A 151 -21.89 6.86 25.47
CA ASP A 151 -23.32 6.83 25.83
C ASP A 151 -23.54 6.65 27.36
N TYR A 152 -22.76 5.75 27.96
CA TYR A 152 -22.83 5.55 29.43
C TYR A 152 -22.39 6.80 30.21
N SER A 153 -21.35 7.49 29.75
CA SER A 153 -20.90 8.74 30.37
C SER A 153 -21.94 9.85 30.21
N ASP A 154 -22.56 9.96 29.04
CA ASP A 154 -23.62 10.95 28.79
C ASP A 154 -24.87 10.68 29.61
N GLU A 155 -25.27 9.40 29.77
CA GLU A 155 -26.34 9.03 30.69
C GLU A 155 -26.02 9.40 32.19
N LEU A 156 -24.76 9.16 32.58
CA LEU A 156 -24.32 9.52 33.95
C LEU A 156 -24.27 11.04 34.13
N TYR A 157 -23.85 11.80 33.11
CA TYR A 157 -23.90 13.26 33.10
C TYR A 157 -25.34 13.76 33.12
N ALA A 158 -26.23 13.18 32.33
CA ALA A 158 -27.66 13.53 32.34
C ALA A 158 -28.30 13.25 33.70
N LYS A 159 -27.97 12.12 34.30
CA LYS A 159 -28.55 11.72 35.62
C LYS A 159 -28.01 12.51 36.77
N ASN A 160 -26.73 12.84 36.78
CA ASN A 160 -26.08 13.57 37.92
C ASN A 160 -25.92 15.07 37.63
N GLY A 161 -25.60 15.46 36.38
CA GLY A 161 -25.36 16.83 35.98
C GLY A 161 -26.64 17.62 35.73
N GLY A 162 -27.69 16.99 35.20
CA GLY A 162 -28.98 17.61 35.01
C GLY A 162 -29.58 18.07 36.35
N ALA A 163 -29.54 17.20 37.32
CA ALA A 163 -30.03 17.55 38.69
C ALA A 163 -29.18 18.63 39.37
N LEU A 164 -27.87 18.67 39.12
CA LEU A 164 -26.99 19.72 39.64
C LEU A 164 -27.21 21.03 38.88
N TYR A 165 -27.36 20.99 37.57
CA TYR A 165 -27.61 22.13 36.70
C TYR A 165 -28.96 22.81 37.05
N GLU A 166 -30.03 22.04 37.19
CA GLU A 166 -31.34 22.54 37.60
C GLU A 166 -31.26 23.15 39.01
N ARG A 167 -30.51 22.57 39.94
CA ARG A 167 -30.29 23.09 41.28
C ARG A 167 -29.49 24.39 41.30
N ILE A 168 -28.55 24.56 40.40
CA ILE A 168 -27.80 25.81 40.20
C ILE A 168 -28.69 26.87 39.55
N LEU A 169 -29.45 26.53 38.51
CA LEU A 169 -30.38 27.44 37.84
C LEU A 169 -31.46 27.95 38.79
N SER A 170 -32.01 27.10 39.62
CA SER A 170 -32.98 27.50 40.62
C SER A 170 -32.42 28.46 41.69
N ARG A 171 -31.10 28.41 41.93
CA ARG A 171 -30.41 29.35 42.83
C ARG A 171 -30.03 30.68 42.17
N ILE A 172 -29.82 30.70 40.87
CA ILE A 172 -29.40 31.89 40.12
C ILE A 172 -30.60 32.67 39.56
N GLY A 173 -31.81 32.09 39.58
CA GLY A 173 -33.05 32.81 39.27
C GLY A 173 -33.35 33.00 37.78
N GLY A 174 -32.89 32.14 36.91
CA GLY A 174 -33.31 32.14 35.50
C GLY A 174 -32.26 31.59 34.53
N GLU A 175 -32.72 31.04 33.40
CA GLU A 175 -31.87 30.56 32.34
C GLU A 175 -31.06 31.70 31.69
N PRO A 176 -29.74 31.53 31.50
CA PRO A 176 -28.95 32.49 30.74
C PRO A 176 -29.41 32.47 29.25
N SER A 177 -29.72 33.65 28.74
CA SER A 177 -30.29 33.85 27.37
C SER A 177 -29.43 33.27 26.21
N TRP A 178 -28.19 32.89 26.48
CA TRP A 178 -27.30 32.26 25.48
C TRP A 178 -27.45 30.72 25.41
N PHE A 179 -28.26 30.12 26.28
CA PHE A 179 -28.48 28.68 26.36
C PHE A 179 -29.77 28.20 25.64
N LEU A 180 -30.47 29.08 24.93
CA LEU A 180 -31.59 28.65 24.11
C LEU A 180 -31.10 27.85 22.93
N PRO A 181 -31.39 26.53 22.82
CA PRO A 181 -31.17 25.80 21.60
C PRO A 181 -32.03 26.45 20.51
N ARG A 182 -31.43 26.80 19.39
CA ARG A 182 -32.18 27.23 18.21
C ARG A 182 -33.01 26.05 17.66
N LEU A 183 -34.10 25.77 18.38
CA LEU A 183 -35.18 24.93 17.88
C LEU A 183 -36.27 25.85 17.32
N SER A 184 -36.13 26.23 16.08
CA SER A 184 -37.28 26.49 15.21
C SER A 184 -36.83 26.86 13.82
N CYS A 185 -36.91 25.98 12.90
CA CYS A 185 -37.32 26.24 11.55
C CYS A 185 -38.03 25.03 11.04
N SER A 186 -39.30 24.90 11.38
CA SER A 186 -40.28 24.24 10.54
C SER A 186 -41.26 25.25 10.08
N SER A 187 -41.17 25.64 8.85
CA SER A 187 -42.27 26.12 8.02
C SER A 187 -41.90 25.82 6.60
#